data_161c826967afa3e9db9e3fc430f21ac8
#
_entry.id   161c826967afa3e9db9e3fc430f21ac8
#
_cell.length_a   1.000
_cell.length_b   1.000
_cell.length_c   1.000
_cell.angle_alpha   90.00
_cell.angle_beta   90.00
_cell.angle_gamma   90.00
#
_symmetry.space_group_name_H-M   'P 1'
#
loop_
_entity.id
_entity.type
_entity.pdbx_description
1 polymer ?
#
loop_
_entity_poly.entity_id
_entity_poly.type
_entity_poly.pdbx_seq_one_letter_code
_entity_poly.pdbx_strand_id
1 'polypeptide(L)'
;GNTDERILKFLDWYAALSDHLSLTFVDPVAHPEEASAYDAQSNSLIVRCEATGKSQTISYNDIITYSYTSYFSMTEDSFDGEGQITSAVNYVTSDASRTVYTVTGHGEEDLSDYVTDAIDKANLNLDSVSPLFNGSIPEDCDLLLVNGPATDLSADELTILQDYLSGGGLMIFVAGDTLDALPNWEALLES
;
A
#
# COMPACT_ATOMS: atom_id res chain seq x y z
N GLY A 1 -9.52 22.98 -18.73
CA GLY A 1 -9.12 23.10 -17.34
C GLY A 1 -7.66 23.51 -17.25
N ASN A 2 -7.31 24.25 -16.22
CA ASN A 2 -5.93 24.66 -16.03
C ASN A 2 -5.21 23.51 -15.33
N THR A 3 -4.48 22.71 -16.07
CA THR A 3 -3.63 21.66 -15.51
C THR A 3 -2.42 22.32 -14.84
N ASP A 4 -2.06 21.90 -13.64
CA ASP A 4 -0.89 22.42 -12.92
C ASP A 4 0.39 22.12 -13.73
N GLU A 5 1.16 23.16 -14.04
CA GLU A 5 2.37 23.03 -14.85
C GLU A 5 3.44 22.13 -14.22
N ARG A 6 3.42 21.99 -12.89
CA ARG A 6 4.35 21.12 -12.17
C ARG A 6 4.06 19.64 -12.47
N ILE A 7 2.77 19.26 -12.51
CA ILE A 7 2.34 17.91 -12.87
C ILE A 7 2.76 17.62 -14.31
N LEU A 8 2.54 18.55 -15.25
CA LEU A 8 2.94 18.35 -16.64
C LEU A 8 4.46 18.16 -16.79
N LYS A 9 5.25 19.01 -16.14
CA LYS A 9 6.71 18.89 -16.16
C LYS A 9 7.19 17.58 -15.52
N PHE A 10 6.54 17.16 -14.44
CA PHE A 10 6.85 15.92 -13.76
C PHE A 10 6.55 14.72 -14.65
N LEU A 11 5.40 14.71 -15.31
CA LEU A 11 5.00 13.65 -16.24
C LEU A 11 5.96 13.54 -17.45
N ASP A 12 6.34 14.67 -18.03
CA ASP A 12 7.31 14.70 -19.13
C ASP A 12 8.67 14.11 -18.69
N TRP A 13 9.13 14.52 -17.50
CA TRP A 13 10.36 13.99 -16.93
C TRP A 13 10.25 12.50 -16.60
N TYR A 14 9.15 12.07 -15.99
CA TYR A 14 8.92 10.68 -15.62
C TYR A 14 8.84 9.77 -16.85
N ALA A 15 8.13 10.19 -17.89
CA ALA A 15 8.05 9.46 -19.16
C ALA A 15 9.41 9.32 -19.85
N ALA A 16 10.31 10.29 -19.67
CA ALA A 16 11.66 10.25 -20.24
C ALA A 16 12.61 9.25 -19.51
N LEU A 17 12.21 8.68 -18.36
CA LEU A 17 13.02 7.70 -17.61
C LEU A 17 13.10 6.34 -18.31
N SER A 18 12.18 6.02 -19.20
CA SER A 18 12.14 4.72 -19.87
C SER A 18 11.48 4.80 -21.24
N ASP A 19 12.06 4.11 -22.23
CA ASP A 19 11.48 3.94 -23.58
C ASP A 19 10.18 3.11 -23.57
N HIS A 20 9.86 2.47 -22.45
CA HIS A 20 8.61 1.72 -22.25
C HIS A 20 7.45 2.57 -21.73
N LEU A 21 7.71 3.84 -21.40
CA LEU A 21 6.70 4.79 -20.96
C LEU A 21 6.33 5.73 -22.09
N SER A 22 5.04 5.95 -22.29
CA SER A 22 4.54 6.94 -23.26
C SER A 22 3.49 7.82 -22.59
N LEU A 23 3.51 9.12 -22.87
CA LEU A 23 2.57 10.09 -22.35
C LEU A 23 1.67 10.58 -23.49
N THR A 24 0.36 10.52 -23.29
CA THR A 24 -0.64 11.03 -24.22
C THR A 24 -1.62 11.93 -23.48
N PHE A 25 -1.91 13.08 -24.06
CA PHE A 25 -2.92 14.01 -23.53
C PHE A 25 -4.23 13.81 -24.27
N VAL A 26 -5.30 13.60 -23.53
CA VAL A 26 -6.65 13.38 -24.04
C VAL A 26 -7.57 14.47 -23.54
N ASP A 27 -8.32 15.09 -24.46
CA ASP A 27 -9.42 16.00 -24.08
C ASP A 27 -10.68 15.17 -23.82
N PRO A 28 -11.16 15.09 -22.56
CA PRO A 28 -12.32 14.27 -22.21
C PRO A 28 -13.62 14.78 -22.84
N VAL A 29 -13.67 16.03 -23.26
CA VAL A 29 -14.84 16.58 -23.97
C VAL A 29 -14.85 16.13 -25.44
N ALA A 30 -13.69 16.02 -26.03
CA ALA A 30 -13.54 15.54 -27.42
C ALA A 30 -13.59 14.00 -27.50
N HIS A 31 -13.19 13.28 -26.43
CA HIS A 31 -13.13 11.82 -26.35
C HIS A 31 -13.87 11.27 -25.13
N PRO A 32 -15.21 11.48 -25.02
CA PRO A 32 -15.98 11.10 -23.83
C PRO A 32 -16.04 9.57 -23.61
N GLU A 33 -15.96 8.78 -24.67
CA GLU A 33 -15.96 7.32 -24.58
C GLU A 33 -14.69 6.82 -23.90
N GLU A 34 -13.52 7.41 -24.22
CA GLU A 34 -12.24 7.06 -23.62
C GLU A 34 -12.21 7.46 -22.12
N ALA A 35 -12.69 8.66 -21.80
CA ALA A 35 -12.79 9.12 -20.43
C ALA A 35 -13.70 8.21 -19.58
N SER A 36 -14.85 7.80 -20.13
CA SER A 36 -15.80 6.93 -19.45
C SER A 36 -15.28 5.51 -19.25
N ALA A 37 -14.46 5.01 -20.16
CA ALA A 37 -13.88 3.66 -20.06
C ALA A 37 -12.97 3.49 -18.83
N TYR A 38 -12.42 4.58 -18.32
CA TYR A 38 -11.50 4.60 -17.17
C TYR A 38 -12.11 5.32 -15.94
N ASP A 39 -13.39 5.64 -15.97
CA ASP A 39 -14.05 6.48 -14.95
C ASP A 39 -13.28 7.79 -14.67
N ALA A 40 -12.63 8.29 -15.73
CA ALA A 40 -11.76 9.45 -15.65
C ALA A 40 -12.56 10.74 -15.62
N GLN A 41 -12.25 11.57 -14.65
CA GLN A 41 -12.77 12.93 -14.55
C GLN A 41 -11.79 13.94 -15.15
N SER A 42 -12.20 15.20 -15.30
CA SER A 42 -11.26 16.25 -15.66
C SER A 42 -10.13 16.32 -14.66
N ASN A 43 -8.89 16.45 -15.14
CA ASN A 43 -7.67 16.44 -14.33
C ASN A 43 -7.42 15.10 -13.60
N SER A 44 -7.64 13.98 -14.29
CA SER A 44 -7.17 12.66 -13.88
C SER A 44 -5.98 12.25 -14.73
N LEU A 45 -5.11 11.44 -14.13
CA LEU A 45 -4.05 10.71 -14.79
C LEU A 45 -4.45 9.23 -14.84
N ILE A 46 -4.36 8.62 -16.02
CA ILE A 46 -4.62 7.20 -16.22
C ILE A 46 -3.30 6.53 -16.55
N VAL A 47 -2.89 5.60 -15.71
CA VAL A 47 -1.76 4.70 -15.96
C VAL A 47 -2.32 3.38 -16.46
N ARG A 48 -1.83 2.87 -17.61
CA ARG A 48 -2.27 1.60 -18.18
C ARG A 48 -1.12 0.79 -18.72
N CYS A 49 -1.26 -0.52 -18.70
CA CYS A 49 -0.32 -1.44 -19.31
C CYS A 49 -1.06 -2.36 -20.29
N GLU A 50 -0.68 -2.34 -21.57
CA GLU A 50 -1.33 -3.17 -22.58
C GLU A 50 -1.04 -4.66 -22.39
N ALA A 51 0.14 -5.01 -21.86
CA ALA A 51 0.54 -6.39 -21.66
C ALA A 51 -0.30 -7.11 -20.59
N THR A 52 -0.67 -6.41 -19.51
CA THR A 52 -1.48 -6.96 -18.40
C THR A 52 -2.97 -6.65 -18.56
N GLY A 53 -3.32 -5.66 -19.38
CA GLY A 53 -4.68 -5.14 -19.51
C GLY A 53 -5.14 -4.31 -18.30
N LYS A 54 -4.27 -4.07 -17.32
CA LYS A 54 -4.59 -3.30 -16.12
C LYS A 54 -4.50 -1.80 -16.35
N SER A 55 -5.33 -1.06 -15.62
CA SER A 55 -5.29 0.40 -15.57
C SER A 55 -5.57 0.91 -14.16
N GLN A 56 -5.02 2.06 -13.83
CA GLN A 56 -5.28 2.78 -12.57
C GLN A 56 -5.49 4.26 -12.87
N THR A 57 -6.53 4.83 -12.29
CA THR A 57 -6.84 6.26 -12.40
C THR A 57 -6.38 6.96 -11.13
N ILE A 58 -5.62 8.04 -11.28
CA ILE A 58 -5.09 8.88 -10.20
C ILE A 58 -5.74 10.25 -10.34
N SER A 59 -6.35 10.75 -9.27
CA SER A 59 -6.84 12.13 -9.21
C SER A 59 -5.69 13.10 -8.99
N TYR A 60 -5.78 14.32 -9.54
CA TYR A 60 -4.81 15.35 -9.23
C TYR A 60 -4.79 15.76 -7.74
N ASN A 61 -5.90 15.54 -7.03
CA ASN A 61 -5.97 15.78 -5.59
C ASN A 61 -5.15 14.75 -4.78
N ASP A 62 -4.83 13.60 -5.37
CA ASP A 62 -3.95 12.60 -4.75
C ASP A 62 -2.48 12.95 -4.98
N ILE A 63 -2.19 13.72 -6.04
CA ILE A 63 -0.84 14.19 -6.37
C ILE A 63 -0.49 15.47 -5.59
N ILE A 64 -1.45 16.39 -5.45
CA ILE A 64 -1.27 17.64 -4.71
C ILE A 64 -2.30 17.66 -3.58
N THR A 65 -1.84 17.53 -2.36
CA THR A 65 -2.69 17.61 -1.18
C THR A 65 -2.74 19.04 -0.64
N TYR A 66 -3.89 19.40 -0.09
CA TYR A 66 -4.12 20.71 0.50
C TYR A 66 -4.62 20.56 1.93
N SER A 67 -4.09 21.36 2.84
CA SER A 67 -4.60 21.49 4.19
C SER A 67 -5.33 22.82 4.41
N TYR A 68 -6.36 22.78 5.26
CA TYR A 68 -7.09 23.99 5.67
C TYR A 68 -6.40 24.62 6.87
N THR A 69 -5.80 25.81 6.68
CA THR A 69 -5.18 26.57 7.79
C THR A 69 -6.19 27.47 8.52
N SER A 70 -7.32 27.78 7.89
CA SER A 70 -8.47 28.50 8.48
C SER A 70 -9.72 28.27 7.63
N TYR A 71 -10.89 28.73 8.09
CA TYR A 71 -12.17 28.62 7.36
C TYR A 71 -12.15 29.15 5.91
N PHE A 72 -11.15 29.93 5.54
CA PHE A 72 -11.04 30.59 4.23
C PHE A 72 -9.67 30.46 3.56
N SER A 73 -8.75 29.66 4.11
CA SER A 73 -7.39 29.55 3.59
C SER A 73 -6.99 28.09 3.42
N MET A 74 -6.76 27.69 2.17
CA MET A 74 -6.13 26.42 1.81
C MET A 74 -4.66 26.68 1.52
N THR A 75 -3.79 25.87 2.09
CA THR A 75 -2.37 25.82 1.75
C THR A 75 -2.04 24.46 1.18
N GLU A 76 -1.17 24.45 0.18
CA GLU A 76 -0.60 23.20 -0.31
C GLU A 76 0.20 22.53 0.81
N ASP A 77 -0.05 21.27 1.03
CA ASP A 77 0.58 20.47 2.06
C ASP A 77 1.72 19.61 1.49
N SER A 78 1.45 18.88 0.41
CA SER A 78 2.46 18.07 -0.25
C SER A 78 2.24 17.89 -1.76
N PHE A 79 3.32 17.50 -2.45
CA PHE A 79 3.33 17.04 -3.84
C PHE A 79 3.88 15.61 -3.86
N ASP A 80 3.03 14.62 -4.15
CA ASP A 80 3.35 13.19 -4.15
C ASP A 80 3.23 12.58 -5.57
N GLY A 81 3.74 13.28 -6.58
CA GLY A 81 3.67 12.80 -7.96
C GLY A 81 4.43 11.50 -8.19
N GLU A 82 5.61 11.36 -7.57
CA GLU A 82 6.41 10.15 -7.68
C GLU A 82 5.73 8.95 -7.03
N GLY A 83 5.28 9.07 -5.78
CA GLY A 83 4.63 8.00 -5.05
C GLY A 83 3.41 7.47 -5.79
N GLN A 84 2.51 8.35 -6.20
CA GLN A 84 1.29 7.98 -6.90
C GLN A 84 1.55 7.31 -8.26
N ILE A 85 2.44 7.88 -9.08
CA ILE A 85 2.70 7.36 -10.42
C ILE A 85 3.51 6.06 -10.37
N THR A 86 4.52 5.97 -9.50
CA THR A 86 5.31 4.75 -9.34
C THR A 86 4.47 3.60 -8.79
N SER A 87 3.59 3.88 -7.81
CA SER A 87 2.61 2.91 -7.32
C SER A 87 1.72 2.39 -8.45
N ALA A 88 1.14 3.31 -9.23
CA ALA A 88 0.28 2.93 -10.35
C ALA A 88 1.02 2.13 -11.44
N VAL A 89 2.26 2.50 -11.77
CA VAL A 89 3.10 1.76 -12.72
C VAL A 89 3.37 0.34 -12.18
N ASN A 90 3.73 0.20 -10.92
CA ASN A 90 3.95 -1.10 -10.29
C ASN A 90 2.68 -1.96 -10.33
N TYR A 91 1.52 -1.37 -10.02
CA TYR A 91 0.24 -2.07 -10.07
C TYR A 91 -0.08 -2.59 -11.48
N VAL A 92 -0.02 -1.73 -12.48
CA VAL A 92 -0.41 -2.11 -13.84
C VAL A 92 0.58 -3.07 -14.50
N THR A 93 1.85 -3.08 -14.08
CA THR A 93 2.88 -3.96 -14.64
C THR A 93 3.08 -5.26 -13.89
N SER A 94 2.55 -5.39 -12.66
CA SER A 94 2.70 -6.59 -11.85
C SER A 94 1.47 -7.49 -11.96
N ASP A 95 1.68 -8.80 -12.15
CA ASP A 95 0.62 -9.80 -12.05
C ASP A 95 0.52 -10.44 -10.65
N ALA A 96 1.53 -10.20 -9.81
CA ALA A 96 1.55 -10.72 -8.45
C ALA A 96 0.71 -9.84 -7.52
N SER A 97 -0.31 -10.44 -6.92
CA SER A 97 -1.00 -9.89 -5.74
C SER A 97 -0.23 -10.41 -4.53
N ARG A 98 0.31 -9.51 -3.71
CA ARG A 98 0.99 -9.85 -2.46
C ARG A 98 0.13 -9.44 -1.29
N THR A 99 0.12 -10.27 -0.26
CA THR A 99 -0.72 -10.04 0.92
C THR A 99 0.14 -9.93 2.18
N VAL A 100 -0.09 -8.85 2.91
CA VAL A 100 0.41 -8.63 4.26
C VAL A 100 -0.69 -9.05 5.23
N TYR A 101 -0.37 -9.91 6.19
CA TYR A 101 -1.27 -10.30 7.25
C TYR A 101 -0.83 -9.68 8.57
N THR A 102 -1.73 -8.98 9.25
CA THR A 102 -1.52 -8.57 10.63
C THR A 102 -1.91 -9.68 11.58
N VAL A 103 -1.07 -9.98 12.56
CA VAL A 103 -1.41 -10.90 13.64
C VAL A 103 -2.41 -10.21 14.57
N THR A 104 -3.39 -10.97 15.04
CA THR A 104 -4.42 -10.52 15.98
C THR A 104 -4.68 -11.57 17.05
N GLY A 105 -5.10 -11.13 18.22
CA GLY A 105 -5.48 -11.99 19.35
C GLY A 105 -4.65 -11.77 20.61
N HIS A 106 -3.59 -10.96 20.55
CA HIS A 106 -2.67 -10.73 21.68
C HIS A 106 -2.68 -9.26 22.13
N GLY A 107 -3.71 -8.50 21.74
CA GLY A 107 -3.84 -7.09 22.10
C GLY A 107 -2.93 -6.18 21.30
N GLU A 108 -2.65 -6.58 20.07
CA GLU A 108 -1.88 -5.79 19.11
C GLU A 108 -2.49 -4.40 18.90
N GLU A 109 -1.65 -3.42 18.65
CA GLU A 109 -2.05 -2.07 18.31
C GLU A 109 -2.50 -1.98 16.86
N ASP A 110 -3.47 -1.11 16.59
CA ASP A 110 -3.88 -0.79 15.23
C ASP A 110 -2.71 -0.16 14.44
N LEU A 111 -2.66 -0.46 13.14
CA LEU A 111 -1.70 0.20 12.26
C LEU A 111 -2.06 1.69 12.14
N SER A 112 -1.05 2.54 12.15
CA SER A 112 -1.28 3.96 11.86
C SER A 112 -1.68 4.18 10.41
N ASP A 113 -2.41 5.27 10.14
CA ASP A 113 -2.80 5.67 8.77
C ASP A 113 -1.59 5.75 7.83
N TYR A 114 -0.44 6.17 8.35
CA TYR A 114 0.80 6.22 7.57
C TYR A 114 1.25 4.83 7.07
N VAL A 115 1.13 3.80 7.90
CA VAL A 115 1.51 2.42 7.54
C VAL A 115 0.50 1.82 6.58
N THR A 116 -0.80 2.02 6.82
CA THR A 116 -1.86 1.54 5.91
C THR A 116 -1.76 2.20 4.54
N ASP A 117 -1.54 3.51 4.49
CA ASP A 117 -1.31 4.26 3.24
C ASP A 117 -0.05 3.75 2.49
N ALA A 118 1.01 3.39 3.23
CA ALA A 118 2.22 2.85 2.61
C ALA A 118 1.98 1.44 2.01
N ILE A 119 1.18 0.60 2.69
CA ILE A 119 0.77 -0.72 2.19
C ILE A 119 -0.08 -0.55 0.92
N ASP A 120 -1.06 0.34 0.93
CA ASP A 120 -1.91 0.63 -0.22
C ASP A 120 -1.11 1.18 -1.41
N LYS A 121 -0.19 2.13 -1.16
CA LYS A 121 0.71 2.67 -2.20
C LYS A 121 1.67 1.63 -2.76
N ALA A 122 2.03 0.62 -1.98
CA ALA A 122 2.82 -0.51 -2.44
C ALA A 122 1.99 -1.55 -3.22
N ASN A 123 0.67 -1.34 -3.34
CA ASN A 123 -0.30 -2.26 -3.96
C ASN A 123 -0.27 -3.65 -3.30
N LEU A 124 -0.15 -3.67 -1.98
CA LEU A 124 -0.24 -4.88 -1.17
C LEU A 124 -1.65 -5.00 -0.61
N ASN A 125 -2.17 -6.22 -0.59
CA ASN A 125 -3.40 -6.49 0.15
C ASN A 125 -3.08 -6.51 1.64
N LEU A 126 -3.99 -6.01 2.45
CA LEU A 126 -3.90 -6.09 3.90
C LEU A 126 -5.04 -6.94 4.44
N ASP A 127 -4.72 -7.98 5.20
CA ASP A 127 -5.67 -8.83 5.87
C ASP A 127 -5.18 -9.13 7.30
N SER A 128 -5.91 -9.92 8.05
CA SER A 128 -5.58 -10.28 9.42
C SER A 128 -5.64 -11.79 9.65
N VAL A 129 -4.81 -12.28 10.55
CA VAL A 129 -4.79 -13.68 10.95
C VAL A 129 -4.66 -13.81 12.46
N SER A 130 -5.46 -14.71 13.03
CA SER A 130 -5.27 -15.18 14.41
C SER A 130 -4.72 -16.60 14.38
N PRO A 131 -3.45 -16.85 14.71
CA PRO A 131 -2.86 -18.18 14.65
C PRO A 131 -3.64 -19.21 15.45
N LEU A 132 -4.19 -18.80 16.61
CA LEU A 132 -4.98 -19.67 17.46
C LEU A 132 -6.28 -20.16 16.78
N PHE A 133 -7.00 -19.27 16.11
CA PHE A 133 -8.28 -19.60 15.48
C PHE A 133 -8.11 -20.27 14.10
N ASN A 134 -7.11 -19.83 13.37
CA ASN A 134 -6.86 -20.34 12.02
C ASN A 134 -6.07 -21.66 12.03
N GLY A 135 -5.27 -21.91 13.08
CA GLY A 135 -4.43 -23.13 13.20
C GLY A 135 -3.22 -23.16 12.26
N SER A 136 -3.08 -22.19 11.38
CA SER A 136 -1.94 -22.00 10.45
C SER A 136 -1.90 -20.57 9.94
N ILE A 137 -0.76 -20.15 9.42
CA ILE A 137 -0.66 -18.93 8.62
C ILE A 137 -1.15 -19.23 7.19
N PRO A 138 -1.93 -18.35 6.56
CA PRO A 138 -2.40 -18.53 5.19
C PRO A 138 -1.27 -18.73 4.18
N GLU A 139 -1.50 -19.58 3.17
CA GLU A 139 -0.49 -19.89 2.14
C GLU A 139 -0.15 -18.71 1.25
N ASP A 140 -1.05 -17.74 1.14
CA ASP A 140 -0.86 -16.50 0.39
C ASP A 140 -0.29 -15.35 1.24
N CYS A 141 0.21 -15.66 2.44
CA CYS A 141 0.89 -14.70 3.30
C CYS A 141 2.31 -14.44 2.80
N ASP A 142 2.52 -13.29 2.16
CA ASP A 142 3.85 -12.85 1.73
C ASP A 142 4.65 -12.21 2.88
N LEU A 143 3.95 -11.58 3.81
CA LEU A 143 4.55 -10.91 4.96
C LEU A 143 3.59 -10.94 6.16
N LEU A 144 4.09 -11.39 7.28
CA LEU A 144 3.40 -11.34 8.56
C LEU A 144 3.85 -10.10 9.34
N LEU A 145 2.90 -9.31 9.82
CA LEU A 145 3.16 -8.11 10.61
C LEU A 145 2.58 -8.27 12.00
N VAL A 146 3.44 -8.17 13.01
CA VAL A 146 3.07 -8.17 14.43
C VAL A 146 3.29 -6.76 14.97
N ASN A 147 2.24 -6.10 15.45
CA ASN A 147 2.32 -4.70 15.86
C ASN A 147 1.98 -4.53 17.36
N GLY A 148 3.00 -4.50 18.18
CA GLY A 148 2.87 -4.18 19.59
C GLY A 148 2.00 -5.15 20.40
N PRO A 149 2.26 -6.47 20.39
CA PRO A 149 1.48 -7.42 21.16
C PRO A 149 1.57 -7.11 22.67
N ALA A 150 0.42 -7.11 23.35
CA ALA A 150 0.32 -6.84 24.79
C ALA A 150 0.35 -8.12 25.63
N THR A 151 0.02 -9.29 25.04
CA THR A 151 0.00 -10.60 25.72
C THR A 151 0.85 -11.62 24.98
N ASP A 152 1.28 -12.66 25.69
CA ASP A 152 2.16 -13.69 25.16
C ASP A 152 1.43 -14.70 24.27
N LEU A 153 2.17 -15.34 23.38
CA LEU A 153 1.69 -16.49 22.58
C LEU A 153 1.42 -17.71 23.48
N SER A 154 0.47 -18.52 23.10
CA SER A 154 0.39 -19.91 23.57
C SER A 154 1.52 -20.76 22.94
N ALA A 155 1.78 -21.93 23.51
CA ALA A 155 2.79 -22.84 22.96
C ALA A 155 2.43 -23.36 21.54
N ASP A 156 1.14 -23.51 21.26
CA ASP A 156 0.66 -23.94 19.95
C ASP A 156 0.88 -22.84 18.88
N GLU A 157 0.60 -21.59 19.24
CA GLU A 157 0.84 -20.44 18.36
C GLU A 157 2.32 -20.20 18.10
N LEU A 158 3.15 -20.34 19.12
CA LEU A 158 4.60 -20.30 18.96
C LEU A 158 5.05 -21.35 17.92
N THR A 159 4.53 -22.56 17.99
CA THR A 159 4.85 -23.62 17.03
C THR A 159 4.41 -23.25 15.61
N ILE A 160 3.19 -22.72 15.44
CA ILE A 160 2.66 -22.28 14.14
C ILE A 160 3.56 -21.20 13.52
N LEU A 161 3.98 -20.23 14.32
CA LEU A 161 4.83 -19.13 13.82
C LEU A 161 6.26 -19.61 13.53
N GLN A 162 6.81 -20.50 14.34
CA GLN A 162 8.11 -21.13 14.07
C GLN A 162 8.09 -21.96 12.79
N ASP A 163 7.04 -22.75 12.55
CA ASP A 163 6.87 -23.51 11.32
C ASP A 163 6.77 -22.58 10.09
N TYR A 164 6.02 -21.49 10.20
CA TYR A 164 5.92 -20.47 9.14
C TYR A 164 7.30 -19.87 8.81
N LEU A 165 8.05 -19.43 9.81
CA LEU A 165 9.37 -18.82 9.62
C LEU A 165 10.40 -19.84 9.10
N SER A 166 10.40 -21.06 9.64
CA SER A 166 11.29 -22.12 9.17
C SER A 166 10.99 -22.58 7.74
N GLY A 167 9.74 -22.41 7.30
CA GLY A 167 9.30 -22.61 5.93
C GLY A 167 9.72 -21.49 4.96
N GLY A 168 10.40 -20.45 5.45
CA GLY A 168 10.85 -19.31 4.67
C GLY A 168 9.88 -18.12 4.68
N GLY A 169 8.90 -18.12 5.58
CA GLY A 169 8.00 -17.01 5.80
C GLY A 169 8.73 -15.75 6.27
N LEU A 170 8.21 -14.58 5.95
CA LEU A 170 8.75 -13.28 6.34
C LEU A 170 7.90 -12.66 7.44
N MET A 171 8.55 -12.09 8.46
CA MET A 171 7.87 -11.42 9.56
C MET A 171 8.54 -10.08 9.89
N ILE A 172 7.70 -9.08 10.13
CA ILE A 172 8.09 -7.83 10.79
C ILE A 172 7.47 -7.85 12.19
N PHE A 173 8.31 -7.68 13.20
CA PHE A 173 7.86 -7.58 14.59
C PHE A 173 8.16 -6.18 15.11
N VAL A 174 7.13 -5.50 15.56
CA VAL A 174 7.20 -4.21 16.26
C VAL A 174 6.91 -4.46 17.72
N ALA A 175 7.86 -4.14 18.58
CA ALA A 175 7.68 -4.28 20.03
C ALA A 175 6.67 -3.24 20.54
N GLY A 176 5.74 -3.70 21.37
CA GLY A 176 4.78 -2.83 22.05
C GLY A 176 5.34 -2.25 23.35
N ASP A 177 4.58 -1.32 23.92
CA ASP A 177 4.86 -0.74 25.25
C ASP A 177 4.14 -1.56 26.34
N THR A 178 4.56 -2.81 26.55
CA THR A 178 4.02 -3.67 27.58
C THR A 178 5.06 -3.87 28.69
N LEU A 179 4.56 -3.95 29.95
CA LEU A 179 5.36 -4.30 31.11
C LEU A 179 5.35 -5.80 31.41
N ASP A 180 4.52 -6.56 30.73
CA ASP A 180 4.41 -8.01 30.93
C ASP A 180 5.53 -8.72 30.18
N ALA A 181 6.01 -9.82 30.75
CA ALA A 181 6.97 -10.69 30.07
C ALA A 181 6.26 -11.48 28.96
N LEU A 182 6.89 -11.52 27.80
CA LEU A 182 6.39 -12.22 26.59
C LEU A 182 7.36 -13.34 26.18
N PRO A 183 7.58 -14.38 27.02
CA PRO A 183 8.65 -15.36 26.81
C PRO A 183 8.51 -16.18 25.52
N ASN A 184 7.31 -16.41 25.02
CA ASN A 184 7.10 -17.13 23.78
C ASN A 184 7.38 -16.25 22.55
N TRP A 185 7.06 -14.95 22.61
CA TRP A 185 7.50 -13.99 21.60
C TRP A 185 9.02 -13.84 21.59
N GLU A 186 9.66 -13.77 22.77
CA GLU A 186 11.12 -13.72 22.87
C GLU A 186 11.75 -14.99 22.26
N ALA A 187 11.23 -16.17 22.60
CA ALA A 187 11.71 -17.44 22.04
C ALA A 187 11.54 -17.54 20.51
N LEU A 188 10.47 -16.94 19.97
CA LEU A 188 10.27 -16.88 18.52
C LEU A 188 11.33 -16.00 17.83
N LEU A 189 11.68 -14.85 18.44
CA LEU A 189 12.66 -13.90 17.87
C LEU A 189 14.11 -14.39 18.01
N GLU A 190 14.39 -15.35 18.90
CA GLU A 190 15.71 -15.96 19.09
C GLU A 190 15.93 -17.20 18.22
N SER A 191 14.87 -17.71 17.57
CA SER A 191 14.92 -18.93 16.74
C SER A 191 15.38 -18.62 15.32
#